data_0f46bb3f411dc77775c8c2ca918ac027
#
_entry.id   0f46bb3f411dc77775c8c2ca918ac027
#
_cell.length_a   1.000
_cell.length_b   1.000
_cell.length_c   1.000
_cell.angle_alpha   90.00
_cell.angle_beta   90.00
_cell.angle_gamma   90.00
#
_symmetry.space_group_name_H-M   'P 1'
#
loop_
_entity.id
_entity.type
_entity.pdbx_description
1 polymer ?
#
loop_
_entity_poly.entity_id
_entity_poly.type
_entity_poly.pdbx_seq_one_letter_code
_entity_poly.pdbx_strand_id
1 'polypeptide(L)'
;MQPRGAMGSWRAMDFPAAQPHPLAAQQADLAALAGRSRQRFLSRAQGADFSSNDYLALAGDPRLGQAITDALARGVPVGAGGSRLLRGNHKEHELLESEAAGFFGCESALFLANGYTANSALLATLPQRGDAIFHDALVHASAHEGMRLARAECVAVAHNDADAFADALRRWRAGNPRGTGWIAVESLYSMDGDRAPLAELARIADRYGAVLLVDDAHATGVFGAGGRGLAAELDGRENAIVLRTCGKALGAEGALLCGPQIMRDHLVNRARSFIFSTAPSPLMAACVREALRVLDDEPERRARLADLIAYAEEALGPLGVTRSGSQIMPLVVGEDARTMALAQRLREAGFDIRGIRPPTVPAGTSRLRISLTLNIGKPQIDALATTLSEFLA
;
A
#
# COMPACT_ATOMS: atom_id res chain seq x y z
N MET A 1 48.76 77.87 -2.77
CA MET A 1 48.93 77.05 -1.58
C MET A 1 47.89 75.97 -1.61
N GLN A 2 48.33 74.77 -1.87
CA GLN A 2 47.43 73.57 -1.82
C GLN A 2 47.29 73.05 -0.39
N PRO A 3 46.28 72.25 -0.09
CA PRO A 3 46.63 70.98 0.50
C PRO A 3 46.01 69.77 -0.21
N ARG A 4 46.81 68.72 -0.26
CA ARG A 4 46.57 67.40 -0.72
C ARG A 4 45.50 66.72 0.14
N GLY A 5 44.38 66.26 -0.53
CA GLY A 5 43.44 65.36 0.10
C GLY A 5 43.92 63.89 -0.01
N ALA A 6 43.92 63.20 1.13
CA ALA A 6 44.36 61.83 1.28
C ALA A 6 43.38 60.85 0.50
N MET A 7 43.96 60.02 -0.38
CA MET A 7 43.26 58.86 -0.90
C MET A 7 43.05 57.89 0.25
N GLY A 8 41.81 57.73 0.65
CA GLY A 8 41.35 56.60 1.50
C GLY A 8 41.55 55.26 0.78
N SER A 9 42.39 54.41 1.38
CA SER A 9 42.55 53.03 0.93
C SER A 9 41.21 52.28 1.08
N TRP A 10 40.65 51.93 -0.04
CA TRP A 10 39.54 50.97 -0.04
C TRP A 10 40.06 49.64 0.47
N ARG A 11 39.74 49.26 1.74
CA ARG A 11 39.91 47.88 2.20
C ARG A 11 39.02 46.99 1.33
N ALA A 12 39.63 46.01 0.69
CA ALA A 12 38.88 44.91 0.07
C ALA A 12 37.92 44.35 1.12
N MET A 13 36.65 44.44 0.87
CA MET A 13 35.68 43.71 1.69
C MET A 13 35.95 42.25 1.47
N ASP A 14 36.36 41.54 2.54
CA ASP A 14 36.41 40.09 2.59
C ASP A 14 34.96 39.62 2.40
N PHE A 15 34.63 39.19 1.20
CA PHE A 15 33.39 38.44 0.98
C PHE A 15 33.56 37.12 1.74
N PRO A 16 32.65 36.79 2.65
CA PRO A 16 32.70 35.47 3.30
C PRO A 16 32.73 34.41 2.21
N ALA A 17 33.55 33.38 2.41
CA ALA A 17 33.61 32.23 1.50
C ALA A 17 32.18 31.82 1.17
N ALA A 18 31.89 31.57 -0.12
CA ALA A 18 30.56 31.26 -0.60
C ALA A 18 29.97 30.17 0.29
N GLN A 19 28.90 30.49 1.01
CA GLN A 19 28.26 29.53 1.88
C GLN A 19 27.73 28.38 1.00
N PRO A 20 27.87 27.14 1.45
CA PRO A 20 27.33 26.00 0.68
C PRO A 20 25.84 26.21 0.44
N HIS A 21 25.36 25.76 -0.71
CA HIS A 21 23.94 25.84 -1.03
C HIS A 21 23.12 25.29 0.12
N PRO A 22 22.01 25.94 0.57
CA PRO A 22 21.23 25.50 1.73
C PRO A 22 20.73 24.04 1.64
N LEU A 23 20.59 23.50 0.43
CA LEU A 23 20.18 22.11 0.16
C LEU A 23 21.34 21.23 -0.37
N ALA A 24 22.59 21.56 -0.05
CA ALA A 24 23.76 20.81 -0.52
C ALA A 24 23.73 19.33 -0.07
N ALA A 25 23.24 19.05 1.13
CA ALA A 25 23.09 17.69 1.63
C ALA A 25 22.08 16.87 0.78
N GLN A 26 20.97 17.47 0.40
CA GLN A 26 19.97 16.84 -0.47
C GLN A 26 20.50 16.60 -1.89
N GLN A 27 21.30 17.52 -2.42
CA GLN A 27 21.97 17.33 -3.72
C GLN A 27 22.95 16.17 -3.67
N ALA A 28 23.74 16.07 -2.61
CA ALA A 28 24.69 14.96 -2.41
C ALA A 28 23.96 13.60 -2.25
N ASP A 29 22.85 13.57 -1.52
CA ASP A 29 22.02 12.38 -1.38
C ASP A 29 21.43 11.93 -2.73
N LEU A 30 20.87 12.86 -3.51
CA LEU A 30 20.37 12.55 -4.86
C LEU A 30 21.46 12.02 -5.79
N ALA A 31 22.67 12.60 -5.72
CA ALA A 31 23.82 12.11 -6.48
C ALA A 31 24.23 10.68 -6.06
N ALA A 32 24.22 10.40 -4.76
CA ALA A 32 24.49 9.07 -4.23
C ALA A 32 23.42 8.04 -4.65
N LEU A 33 22.14 8.44 -4.67
CA LEU A 33 21.06 7.61 -5.22
C LEU A 33 21.24 7.33 -6.71
N ALA A 34 21.62 8.34 -7.51
CA ALA A 34 21.88 8.18 -8.92
C ALA A 34 23.05 7.21 -9.17
N GLY A 35 24.17 7.35 -8.43
CA GLY A 35 25.32 6.46 -8.52
C GLY A 35 25.05 5.01 -8.17
N ARG A 36 23.95 4.73 -7.44
CA ARG A 36 23.47 3.38 -7.10
C ARG A 36 22.32 2.90 -7.98
N SER A 37 21.95 3.61 -9.04
CA SER A 37 20.76 3.35 -9.86
C SER A 37 19.45 3.34 -9.05
N ARG A 38 19.37 4.14 -7.99
CA ARG A 38 18.22 4.22 -7.05
C ARG A 38 17.43 5.51 -7.16
N GLN A 39 17.84 6.46 -7.98
CA GLN A 39 17.07 7.69 -8.22
C GLN A 39 15.72 7.36 -8.87
N ARG A 40 14.66 8.06 -8.45
CA ARG A 40 13.29 7.87 -8.95
C ARG A 40 12.84 9.09 -9.72
N PHE A 41 12.09 8.87 -10.79
CA PHE A 41 11.51 9.92 -11.62
C PHE A 41 10.02 9.67 -11.82
N LEU A 42 9.25 10.76 -11.86
CA LEU A 42 7.85 10.70 -12.28
C LEU A 42 7.82 10.45 -13.79
N SER A 43 7.08 9.44 -14.22
CA SER A 43 6.87 9.14 -15.63
C SER A 43 5.40 8.83 -15.90
N ARG A 44 4.91 9.24 -17.07
CA ARG A 44 3.58 8.86 -17.51
C ARG A 44 3.54 7.36 -17.83
N ALA A 45 2.36 6.75 -17.64
CA ALA A 45 2.09 5.38 -18.08
C ALA A 45 2.21 5.29 -19.60
N GLN A 46 2.83 4.23 -20.12
CA GLN A 46 3.04 4.00 -21.56
C GLN A 46 3.10 2.51 -21.83
N GLY A 47 2.46 2.06 -22.93
CA GLY A 47 2.49 0.67 -23.35
C GLY A 47 1.53 -0.24 -22.56
N ALA A 48 1.75 -1.54 -22.64
CA ALA A 48 0.94 -2.54 -21.96
C ALA A 48 1.15 -2.46 -20.43
N ASP A 49 0.06 -2.43 -19.68
CA ASP A 49 0.05 -2.21 -18.23
C ASP A 49 0.39 -3.49 -17.45
N PHE A 50 1.66 -3.66 -17.13
CA PHE A 50 2.15 -4.68 -16.20
C PHE A 50 2.67 -4.08 -14.88
N SER A 51 2.25 -2.85 -14.53
CA SER A 51 2.78 -2.15 -13.35
C SER A 51 1.73 -1.57 -12.43
N SER A 52 0.52 -1.28 -12.90
CA SER A 52 -0.54 -0.74 -12.04
C SER A 52 -1.06 -1.77 -11.04
N ASN A 53 -1.81 -1.30 -10.06
CA ASN A 53 -2.55 -2.14 -9.14
C ASN A 53 -4.07 -2.13 -9.44
N ASP A 54 -4.47 -1.66 -10.62
CA ASP A 54 -5.86 -1.64 -11.07
C ASP A 54 -6.28 -3.05 -11.56
N TYR A 55 -6.23 -4.03 -10.66
CA TYR A 55 -6.33 -5.46 -10.99
C TYR A 55 -7.59 -5.85 -11.75
N LEU A 56 -8.71 -5.19 -11.47
CA LEU A 56 -9.99 -5.45 -12.10
C LEU A 56 -10.35 -4.45 -13.21
N ALA A 57 -9.42 -3.55 -13.57
CA ALA A 57 -9.64 -2.47 -14.55
C ALA A 57 -10.85 -1.59 -14.20
N LEU A 58 -11.00 -1.24 -12.91
CA LEU A 58 -12.09 -0.39 -12.44
C LEU A 58 -11.75 1.10 -12.46
N ALA A 59 -10.48 1.49 -12.48
CA ALA A 59 -10.08 2.90 -12.44
C ALA A 59 -10.63 3.72 -13.63
N GLY A 60 -10.85 3.08 -14.78
CA GLY A 60 -11.46 3.67 -15.97
C GLY A 60 -12.89 3.20 -16.25
N ASP A 61 -13.52 2.49 -15.30
CA ASP A 61 -14.85 1.92 -15.53
C ASP A 61 -15.95 3.00 -15.63
N PRO A 62 -16.79 2.98 -16.68
CA PRO A 62 -17.87 3.96 -16.85
C PRO A 62 -18.84 4.00 -15.67
N ARG A 63 -19.10 2.91 -14.96
CA ARG A 63 -19.98 2.87 -13.78
C ARG A 63 -19.47 3.76 -12.67
N LEU A 64 -18.15 3.75 -12.42
CA LEU A 64 -17.53 4.60 -11.40
C LEU A 64 -17.62 6.08 -11.81
N GLY A 65 -17.38 6.39 -13.09
CA GLY A 65 -17.56 7.74 -13.63
C GLY A 65 -19.02 8.23 -13.52
N GLN A 66 -19.98 7.34 -13.80
CA GLN A 66 -21.41 7.67 -13.67
C GLN A 66 -21.80 7.90 -12.20
N ALA A 67 -21.31 7.10 -11.26
CA ALA A 67 -21.56 7.29 -9.83
C ALA A 67 -21.10 8.66 -9.32
N ILE A 68 -19.96 9.16 -9.82
CA ILE A 68 -19.47 10.53 -9.53
C ILE A 68 -20.41 11.57 -10.14
N THR A 69 -20.81 11.40 -11.39
CA THR A 69 -21.73 12.31 -12.10
C THR A 69 -23.07 12.41 -11.38
N ASP A 70 -23.63 11.28 -10.98
CA ASP A 70 -24.88 11.20 -10.23
C ASP A 70 -24.76 11.83 -8.83
N ALA A 71 -23.62 11.66 -8.18
CA ALA A 71 -23.36 12.31 -6.88
C ALA A 71 -23.31 13.83 -7.03
N LEU A 72 -22.63 14.35 -8.05
CA LEU A 72 -22.61 15.78 -8.37
C LEU A 72 -24.02 16.31 -8.67
N ALA A 73 -24.82 15.59 -9.45
CA ALA A 73 -26.20 15.95 -9.74
C ALA A 73 -27.09 16.03 -8.48
N ARG A 74 -26.78 15.23 -7.45
CA ARG A 74 -27.43 15.29 -6.12
C ARG A 74 -26.89 16.43 -5.24
N GLY A 75 -25.93 17.21 -5.70
CA GLY A 75 -25.32 18.30 -4.93
C GLY A 75 -24.22 17.86 -3.95
N VAL A 76 -23.66 16.66 -4.12
CA VAL A 76 -22.49 16.21 -3.32
C VAL A 76 -21.29 17.10 -3.66
N PRO A 77 -20.63 17.72 -2.66
CA PRO A 77 -19.52 18.63 -2.92
C PRO A 77 -18.28 17.85 -3.36
N VAL A 78 -17.45 18.49 -4.21
CA VAL A 78 -16.18 17.91 -4.68
C VAL A 78 -15.20 17.64 -3.53
N GLY A 79 -15.13 18.56 -2.57
CA GLY A 79 -14.23 18.47 -1.42
C GLY A 79 -14.97 18.52 -0.09
N ALA A 80 -14.35 18.00 0.96
CA ALA A 80 -14.98 17.90 2.27
C ALA A 80 -14.96 19.22 3.07
N GLY A 81 -14.10 20.18 2.75
CA GLY A 81 -14.04 21.50 3.41
C GLY A 81 -13.43 21.50 4.83
N GLY A 82 -12.99 20.37 5.34
CA GLY A 82 -12.37 20.22 6.66
C GLY A 82 -12.23 18.77 7.11
N SER A 83 -11.83 18.57 8.37
CA SER A 83 -11.75 17.21 8.94
C SER A 83 -13.14 16.63 9.22
N ARG A 84 -13.20 15.30 9.34
CA ARG A 84 -14.45 14.57 9.66
C ARG A 84 -15.11 15.06 10.97
N LEU A 85 -14.32 15.50 11.93
CA LEU A 85 -14.81 15.98 13.23
C LEU A 85 -15.26 17.44 13.23
N LEU A 86 -15.06 18.17 12.14
CA LEU A 86 -15.56 19.54 11.97
C LEU A 86 -16.72 19.55 10.97
N ARG A 87 -16.47 20.05 9.75
CA ARG A 87 -17.51 20.11 8.70
C ARG A 87 -17.28 19.12 7.55
N GLY A 88 -16.20 18.33 7.61
CA GLY A 88 -15.84 17.41 6.55
C GLY A 88 -16.57 16.08 6.56
N ASN A 89 -17.39 15.79 7.60
CA ASN A 89 -18.22 14.59 7.60
C ASN A 89 -19.42 14.79 6.67
N HIS A 90 -19.63 13.87 5.75
CA HIS A 90 -20.71 13.92 4.77
C HIS A 90 -21.49 12.60 4.78
N LYS A 91 -22.78 12.65 4.39
CA LYS A 91 -23.65 11.47 4.31
C LYS A 91 -23.07 10.36 3.44
N GLU A 92 -22.37 10.69 2.33
CA GLU A 92 -21.73 9.69 1.48
C GLU A 92 -20.65 8.89 2.22
N HIS A 93 -19.91 9.50 3.16
CA HIS A 93 -18.96 8.77 4.00
C HIS A 93 -19.66 7.77 4.90
N GLU A 94 -20.75 8.20 5.56
CA GLU A 94 -21.53 7.35 6.48
C GLU A 94 -22.19 6.19 5.74
N LEU A 95 -22.72 6.44 4.54
CA LEU A 95 -23.30 5.42 3.69
C LEU A 95 -22.24 4.41 3.24
N LEU A 96 -21.04 4.88 2.82
CA LEU A 96 -19.94 3.99 2.47
C LEU A 96 -19.52 3.12 3.66
N GLU A 97 -19.33 3.71 4.83
CA GLU A 97 -18.92 2.98 6.04
C GLU A 97 -19.95 1.90 6.42
N SER A 98 -21.24 2.23 6.33
CA SER A 98 -22.33 1.28 6.59
C SER A 98 -22.41 0.17 5.53
N GLU A 99 -22.36 0.51 4.24
CA GLU A 99 -22.41 -0.45 3.14
C GLU A 99 -21.17 -1.37 3.15
N ALA A 100 -19.98 -0.81 3.43
CA ALA A 100 -18.75 -1.57 3.54
C ALA A 100 -18.77 -2.54 4.73
N ALA A 101 -19.28 -2.11 5.89
CA ALA A 101 -19.42 -2.99 7.04
C ALA A 101 -20.34 -4.19 6.72
N GLY A 102 -21.45 -3.95 6.01
CA GLY A 102 -22.34 -5.01 5.53
C GLY A 102 -21.71 -5.92 4.48
N PHE A 103 -21.03 -5.33 3.49
CA PHE A 103 -20.36 -6.08 2.41
C PHE A 103 -19.26 -7.02 2.94
N PHE A 104 -18.41 -6.52 3.83
CA PHE A 104 -17.32 -7.30 4.42
C PHE A 104 -17.76 -8.18 5.60
N GLY A 105 -18.92 -7.94 6.19
CA GLY A 105 -19.42 -8.72 7.32
C GLY A 105 -18.75 -8.36 8.65
N CYS A 106 -18.32 -7.11 8.85
CA CYS A 106 -17.73 -6.61 10.08
C CYS A 106 -18.69 -5.68 10.83
N GLU A 107 -18.42 -5.45 12.11
CA GLU A 107 -19.28 -4.60 12.97
C GLU A 107 -19.23 -3.13 12.53
N SER A 108 -18.06 -2.65 12.12
CA SER A 108 -17.88 -1.26 11.69
C SER A 108 -16.81 -1.11 10.61
N ALA A 109 -16.91 -0.06 9.82
CA ALA A 109 -15.87 0.40 8.92
C ALA A 109 -15.58 1.89 9.15
N LEU A 110 -14.33 2.32 8.92
CA LEU A 110 -13.91 3.71 8.96
C LEU A 110 -13.19 4.08 7.67
N PHE A 111 -13.67 5.09 6.96
CA PHE A 111 -13.11 5.54 5.69
C PHE A 111 -12.02 6.59 5.89
N LEU A 112 -10.83 6.36 5.34
CA LEU A 112 -9.64 7.22 5.37
C LEU A 112 -9.17 7.55 3.96
N ALA A 113 -8.28 8.55 3.86
CA ALA A 113 -7.82 9.08 2.58
C ALA A 113 -7.06 8.06 1.69
N ASN A 114 -6.32 7.14 2.28
CA ASN A 114 -5.60 6.08 1.57
C ASN A 114 -5.08 5.00 2.53
N GLY A 115 -4.58 3.88 1.99
CA GLY A 115 -4.05 2.77 2.79
C GLY A 115 -2.82 3.14 3.62
N TYR A 116 -1.97 4.05 3.13
CA TYR A 116 -0.81 4.52 3.89
C TYR A 116 -1.23 5.21 5.19
N THR A 117 -2.16 6.16 5.08
CA THR A 117 -2.73 6.87 6.23
C THR A 117 -3.47 5.91 7.17
N ALA A 118 -4.18 4.93 6.64
CA ALA A 118 -4.91 3.95 7.42
C ALA A 118 -3.98 3.06 8.26
N ASN A 119 -2.92 2.49 7.67
CA ASN A 119 -1.90 1.74 8.41
C ASN A 119 -1.21 2.58 9.48
N SER A 120 -0.79 3.80 9.11
CA SER A 120 -0.13 4.71 10.05
C SER A 120 -1.07 5.09 11.21
N ALA A 121 -2.36 5.36 10.93
CA ALA A 121 -3.36 5.66 11.95
C ALA A 121 -3.56 4.48 12.91
N LEU A 122 -3.74 3.29 12.36
CA LEU A 122 -4.02 2.05 13.08
C LEU A 122 -2.88 1.73 14.06
N LEU A 123 -1.66 1.58 13.55
CA LEU A 123 -0.49 1.14 14.32
C LEU A 123 0.03 2.22 15.29
N ALA A 124 -0.08 3.50 14.94
CA ALA A 124 0.30 4.58 15.84
C ALA A 124 -0.69 4.82 17.00
N THR A 125 -1.93 4.31 16.90
CA THR A 125 -3.01 4.73 17.78
C THR A 125 -3.53 3.62 18.67
N LEU A 126 -3.78 2.42 18.12
CA LEU A 126 -4.43 1.34 18.88
C LEU A 126 -3.48 0.66 19.88
N PRO A 127 -2.25 0.24 19.51
CA PRO A 127 -1.31 -0.33 20.46
C PRO A 127 -0.90 0.72 21.52
N GLN A 128 -0.99 0.36 22.79
CA GLN A 128 -0.73 1.26 23.92
C GLN A 128 0.64 1.00 24.53
N ARG A 129 1.03 1.86 25.48
CA ARG A 129 2.25 1.64 26.27
C ARG A 129 2.12 0.36 27.08
N GLY A 130 3.08 -0.54 26.96
CA GLY A 130 3.08 -1.85 27.59
C GLY A 130 2.54 -2.96 26.71
N ASP A 131 2.04 -2.64 25.52
CA ASP A 131 1.73 -3.59 24.44
C ASP A 131 2.96 -3.88 23.59
N ALA A 132 2.88 -4.89 22.74
CA ALA A 132 3.88 -5.17 21.70
C ALA A 132 3.24 -5.47 20.36
N ILE A 133 3.87 -4.96 19.29
CA ILE A 133 3.51 -5.23 17.90
C ILE A 133 4.52 -6.23 17.35
N PHE A 134 4.05 -7.44 17.05
CA PHE A 134 4.80 -8.47 16.34
C PHE A 134 4.44 -8.36 14.86
N HIS A 135 5.40 -7.94 14.04
CA HIS A 135 5.13 -7.70 12.63
C HIS A 135 5.99 -8.59 11.75
N ASP A 136 5.42 -9.01 10.65
CA ASP A 136 6.18 -9.69 9.60
C ASP A 136 7.31 -8.79 9.08
N ALA A 137 8.45 -9.38 8.76
CA ALA A 137 9.64 -8.65 8.29
C ALA A 137 9.40 -7.87 6.99
N LEU A 138 8.41 -8.26 6.19
CA LEU A 138 8.12 -7.68 4.87
C LEU A 138 6.84 -6.84 4.81
N VAL A 139 6.28 -6.43 5.95
CA VAL A 139 5.11 -5.54 5.96
C VAL A 139 5.40 -4.21 5.26
N HIS A 140 4.36 -3.60 4.71
CA HIS A 140 4.44 -2.38 3.94
C HIS A 140 5.08 -1.20 4.72
N ALA A 141 5.74 -0.29 4.00
CA ALA A 141 6.38 0.90 4.57
C ALA A 141 5.45 1.75 5.44
N SER A 142 4.15 1.80 5.14
CA SER A 142 3.16 2.50 5.97
C SER A 142 2.97 1.89 7.35
N ALA A 143 3.12 0.56 7.47
CA ALA A 143 3.10 -0.10 8.77
C ALA A 143 4.33 0.27 9.59
N HIS A 144 5.51 0.26 8.97
CA HIS A 144 6.73 0.75 9.62
C HIS A 144 6.63 2.20 10.09
N GLU A 145 6.02 3.08 9.30
CA GLU A 145 5.79 4.47 9.71
C GLU A 145 4.85 4.57 10.91
N GLY A 146 3.74 3.82 10.90
CA GLY A 146 2.83 3.74 12.04
C GLY A 146 3.51 3.21 13.30
N MET A 147 4.35 2.18 13.17
CA MET A 147 5.12 1.61 14.28
C MET A 147 6.16 2.57 14.85
N ARG A 148 6.81 3.41 14.03
CA ARG A 148 7.70 4.48 14.52
C ARG A 148 7.00 5.49 15.41
N LEU A 149 5.72 5.72 15.18
CA LEU A 149 4.88 6.62 15.97
C LEU A 149 4.20 5.92 17.14
N ALA A 150 4.22 4.59 17.19
CA ALA A 150 3.60 3.79 18.23
C ALA A 150 4.30 3.98 19.58
N ARG A 151 3.56 3.72 20.66
CA ARG A 151 4.09 3.68 22.03
C ARG A 151 4.42 2.27 22.51
N ALA A 152 3.99 1.27 21.74
CA ALA A 152 4.23 -0.14 21.97
C ALA A 152 5.64 -0.54 21.50
N GLU A 153 6.17 -1.61 22.07
CA GLU A 153 7.37 -2.29 21.56
C GLU A 153 7.07 -2.87 20.17
N CYS A 154 8.05 -2.83 19.25
CA CYS A 154 7.91 -3.41 17.92
C CYS A 154 8.94 -4.53 17.74
N VAL A 155 8.46 -5.72 17.39
CA VAL A 155 9.25 -6.94 17.24
C VAL A 155 9.07 -7.48 15.82
N ALA A 156 10.14 -7.47 15.03
CA ALA A 156 10.14 -8.08 13.71
C ALA A 156 10.18 -9.62 13.86
N VAL A 157 9.34 -10.30 13.08
CA VAL A 157 9.23 -11.77 13.03
C VAL A 157 9.59 -12.23 11.61
N ALA A 158 10.17 -13.41 11.50
CA ALA A 158 10.52 -13.99 10.21
C ALA A 158 9.28 -14.07 9.29
N HIS A 159 9.52 -13.77 8.01
CA HIS A 159 8.46 -13.68 7.01
C HIS A 159 7.67 -14.99 6.87
N ASN A 160 6.35 -14.88 6.95
CA ASN A 160 5.37 -15.98 6.83
C ASN A 160 5.61 -17.16 7.79
N ASP A 161 6.32 -16.95 8.90
CA ASP A 161 6.64 -17.97 9.91
C ASP A 161 5.69 -17.89 11.10
N ALA A 162 4.60 -18.65 11.06
CA ALA A 162 3.59 -18.71 12.14
C ALA A 162 4.18 -19.19 13.47
N ASP A 163 5.11 -20.15 13.44
CA ASP A 163 5.76 -20.66 14.64
C ASP A 163 6.64 -19.59 15.30
N ALA A 164 7.35 -18.81 14.50
CA ALA A 164 8.12 -17.68 15.00
C ALA A 164 7.23 -16.62 15.67
N PHE A 165 6.03 -16.35 15.13
CA PHE A 165 5.02 -15.48 15.77
C PHE A 165 4.57 -16.05 17.11
N ALA A 166 4.23 -17.35 17.16
CA ALA A 166 3.81 -18.02 18.40
C ALA A 166 4.91 -17.95 19.47
N ASP A 167 6.15 -18.20 19.07
CA ASP A 167 7.31 -18.17 19.96
C ASP A 167 7.63 -16.77 20.50
N ALA A 168 7.54 -15.75 19.64
CA ALA A 168 7.74 -14.35 20.03
C ALA A 168 6.67 -13.91 21.02
N LEU A 169 5.39 -14.17 20.73
CA LEU A 169 4.27 -13.87 21.62
C LEU A 169 4.38 -14.60 22.95
N ARG A 170 4.74 -15.88 22.93
CA ARG A 170 4.91 -16.69 24.15
C ARG A 170 5.98 -16.09 25.05
N ARG A 171 7.18 -15.78 24.50
CA ARG A 171 8.28 -15.18 25.24
C ARG A 171 7.90 -13.83 25.85
N TRP A 172 7.28 -12.97 25.05
CA TRP A 172 6.87 -11.65 25.49
C TRP A 172 5.78 -11.72 26.58
N ARG A 173 4.77 -12.59 26.40
CA ARG A 173 3.66 -12.76 27.35
C ARG A 173 4.12 -13.21 28.73
N ALA A 174 5.19 -14.00 28.84
CA ALA A 174 5.75 -14.45 30.12
C ALA A 174 6.21 -13.28 31.01
N GLY A 175 6.70 -12.18 30.41
CA GLY A 175 7.11 -10.97 31.14
C GLY A 175 6.05 -9.86 31.16
N ASN A 176 4.99 -9.96 30.36
CA ASN A 176 4.00 -8.91 30.15
C ASN A 176 2.54 -9.42 30.25
N PRO A 177 2.10 -9.86 31.45
CA PRO A 177 0.80 -10.51 31.60
C PRO A 177 -0.41 -9.62 31.33
N ARG A 178 -0.25 -8.29 31.38
CA ARG A 178 -1.33 -7.31 31.21
C ARG A 178 -1.33 -6.60 29.83
N GLY A 179 -0.23 -6.63 29.10
CA GLY A 179 -0.15 -5.98 27.80
C GLY A 179 -0.94 -6.75 26.74
N THR A 180 -1.29 -6.12 25.65
CA THR A 180 -1.89 -6.74 24.46
C THR A 180 -0.83 -6.99 23.41
N GLY A 181 -0.75 -8.23 22.90
CA GLY A 181 0.04 -8.54 21.71
C GLY A 181 -0.74 -8.16 20.45
N TRP A 182 -0.08 -7.54 19.49
CA TRP A 182 -0.64 -7.16 18.20
C TRP A 182 0.16 -7.87 17.12
N ILE A 183 -0.49 -8.67 16.28
CA ILE A 183 0.13 -9.32 15.12
C ILE A 183 -0.17 -8.46 13.90
N ALA A 184 0.85 -8.01 13.16
CA ALA A 184 0.67 -7.19 11.96
C ALA A 184 1.29 -7.88 10.74
N VAL A 185 0.45 -8.17 9.72
CA VAL A 185 0.83 -8.86 8.48
C VAL A 185 0.11 -8.28 7.27
N GLU A 186 0.63 -8.52 6.06
CA GLU A 186 -0.15 -8.42 4.82
C GLU A 186 -0.79 -9.77 4.52
N SER A 187 -2.02 -9.79 4.03
CA SER A 187 -2.66 -11.05 3.59
C SER A 187 -2.03 -11.58 2.29
N LEU A 188 -1.66 -10.66 1.42
CA LEU A 188 -0.94 -10.87 0.15
C LEU A 188 0.18 -9.84 0.07
N TYR A 189 1.43 -10.29 0.05
CA TYR A 189 2.59 -9.41 0.09
C TYR A 189 2.84 -8.71 -1.24
N SER A 190 3.05 -7.41 -1.15
CA SER A 190 3.05 -6.49 -2.29
C SER A 190 4.17 -6.70 -3.30
N MET A 191 5.30 -7.32 -2.90
CA MET A 191 6.50 -7.48 -3.73
C MET A 191 6.76 -8.91 -4.18
N ASP A 192 6.26 -9.88 -3.45
CA ASP A 192 6.49 -11.30 -3.70
C ASP A 192 5.23 -12.04 -4.18
N GLY A 193 4.04 -11.48 -3.90
CA GLY A 193 2.76 -12.06 -4.29
C GLY A 193 2.36 -13.30 -3.51
N ASP A 194 3.08 -13.62 -2.45
CA ASP A 194 2.81 -14.74 -1.56
C ASP A 194 1.83 -14.37 -0.44
N ARG A 195 1.29 -15.36 0.24
CA ARG A 195 0.18 -15.21 1.18
C ARG A 195 0.60 -15.51 2.61
N ALA A 196 0.11 -14.71 3.56
CA ALA A 196 0.27 -15.00 4.97
C ALA A 196 -0.56 -16.23 5.40
N PRO A 197 -0.07 -17.01 6.39
CA PRO A 197 -0.80 -18.13 6.97
C PRO A 197 -1.88 -17.64 7.95
N LEU A 198 -2.90 -16.92 7.45
CA LEU A 198 -3.89 -16.20 8.26
C LEU A 198 -4.65 -17.10 9.24
N ALA A 199 -4.97 -18.35 8.84
CA ALA A 199 -5.68 -19.29 9.70
C ALA A 199 -4.84 -19.70 10.93
N GLU A 200 -3.53 -19.89 10.74
CA GLU A 200 -2.58 -20.17 11.82
C GLU A 200 -2.43 -18.95 12.74
N LEU A 201 -2.24 -17.78 12.16
CA LEU A 201 -2.08 -16.52 12.89
C LEU A 201 -3.34 -16.16 13.70
N ALA A 202 -4.52 -16.46 13.19
CA ALA A 202 -5.77 -16.28 13.92
C ALA A 202 -5.84 -17.19 15.16
N ARG A 203 -5.46 -18.49 15.00
CA ARG A 203 -5.39 -19.42 16.14
C ARG A 203 -4.33 -19.00 17.18
N ILE A 204 -3.21 -18.45 16.73
CA ILE A 204 -2.18 -17.90 17.60
C ILE A 204 -2.71 -16.67 18.35
N ALA A 205 -3.39 -15.75 17.65
CA ALA A 205 -4.01 -14.59 18.25
C ALA A 205 -5.01 -14.99 19.36
N ASP A 206 -5.87 -15.97 19.10
CA ASP A 206 -6.81 -16.50 20.10
C ASP A 206 -6.09 -17.11 21.31
N ARG A 207 -5.09 -17.94 21.05
CA ARG A 207 -4.35 -18.63 22.11
C ARG A 207 -3.64 -17.68 23.07
N TYR A 208 -3.12 -16.58 22.57
CA TYR A 208 -2.35 -15.61 23.38
C TYR A 208 -3.13 -14.35 23.75
N GLY A 209 -4.43 -14.25 23.39
CA GLY A 209 -5.25 -13.06 23.61
C GLY A 209 -4.66 -11.86 22.87
N ALA A 210 -4.24 -12.06 21.63
CA ALA A 210 -3.67 -11.03 20.77
C ALA A 210 -4.70 -10.50 19.78
N VAL A 211 -4.45 -9.31 19.23
CA VAL A 211 -5.21 -8.72 18.13
C VAL A 211 -4.48 -8.96 16.81
N LEU A 212 -5.19 -9.39 15.78
CA LEU A 212 -4.65 -9.60 14.44
C LEU A 212 -4.98 -8.41 13.54
N LEU A 213 -3.94 -7.72 13.06
CA LEU A 213 -4.01 -6.62 12.11
C LEU A 213 -3.59 -7.14 10.74
N VAL A 214 -4.50 -7.12 9.77
CA VAL A 214 -4.25 -7.62 8.42
C VAL A 214 -4.38 -6.50 7.41
N ASP A 215 -3.31 -6.21 6.69
CA ASP A 215 -3.36 -5.40 5.48
C ASP A 215 -3.78 -6.29 4.31
N ASP A 216 -5.03 -6.14 3.88
CA ASP A 216 -5.64 -6.90 2.79
C ASP A 216 -5.65 -6.12 1.47
N ALA A 217 -4.81 -5.11 1.35
CA ALA A 217 -4.82 -4.14 0.24
C ALA A 217 -4.63 -4.78 -1.14
N HIS A 218 -3.86 -5.86 -1.25
CA HIS A 218 -3.61 -6.56 -2.51
C HIS A 218 -4.60 -7.69 -2.79
N ALA A 219 -5.39 -8.10 -1.80
CA ALA A 219 -6.35 -9.19 -1.95
C ALA A 219 -7.80 -8.73 -2.03
N THR A 220 -8.13 -7.59 -1.41
CA THR A 220 -9.47 -6.98 -1.50
C THR A 220 -9.88 -6.73 -2.96
N GLY A 221 -11.06 -7.17 -3.33
CA GLY A 221 -11.60 -7.13 -4.69
C GLY A 221 -11.19 -8.31 -5.56
N VAL A 222 -10.09 -9.00 -5.25
CA VAL A 222 -9.51 -10.08 -6.08
C VAL A 222 -9.82 -11.46 -5.53
N PHE A 223 -9.57 -11.70 -4.25
CA PHE A 223 -9.69 -13.01 -3.61
C PHE A 223 -10.88 -13.07 -2.63
N GLY A 224 -11.15 -14.28 -2.15
CA GLY A 224 -12.22 -14.55 -1.20
C GLY A 224 -13.62 -14.56 -1.83
N ALA A 225 -14.60 -15.01 -1.06
CA ALA A 225 -15.98 -15.04 -1.48
C ALA A 225 -16.48 -13.61 -1.78
N GLY A 226 -17.06 -13.39 -2.96
CA GLY A 226 -17.54 -12.07 -3.39
C GLY A 226 -16.41 -11.02 -3.58
N GLY A 227 -15.12 -11.38 -3.54
CA GLY A 227 -14.02 -10.42 -3.60
C GLY A 227 -13.74 -9.72 -2.27
N ARG A 228 -14.18 -10.29 -1.15
CA ARG A 228 -13.98 -9.72 0.19
C ARG A 228 -12.54 -9.81 0.70
N GLY A 229 -11.62 -10.38 -0.09
CA GLY A 229 -10.21 -10.51 0.23
C GLY A 229 -9.84 -11.83 0.90
N LEU A 230 -8.54 -12.03 1.13
CA LEU A 230 -8.02 -13.21 1.82
C LEU A 230 -8.34 -13.21 3.33
N ALA A 231 -8.57 -12.03 3.90
CA ALA A 231 -8.94 -11.87 5.28
C ALA A 231 -10.44 -12.05 5.57
N ALA A 232 -11.26 -12.44 4.59
CA ALA A 232 -12.72 -12.56 4.71
C ALA A 232 -13.17 -13.48 5.86
N GLU A 233 -12.44 -14.56 6.16
CA GLU A 233 -12.73 -15.47 7.26
C GLU A 233 -12.46 -14.87 8.67
N LEU A 234 -11.81 -13.70 8.71
CA LEU A 234 -11.52 -12.97 9.94
C LEU A 234 -12.53 -11.86 10.22
N ASP A 235 -13.36 -11.52 9.24
CA ASP A 235 -14.38 -10.48 9.39
C ASP A 235 -15.37 -10.86 10.51
N GLY A 236 -15.82 -9.87 11.27
CA GLY A 236 -16.72 -10.07 12.41
C GLY A 236 -16.07 -10.58 13.70
N ARG A 237 -14.76 -10.88 13.70
CA ARG A 237 -14.06 -11.28 14.93
C ARG A 237 -13.75 -10.06 15.79
N GLU A 238 -13.90 -10.20 17.11
CA GLU A 238 -13.60 -9.13 18.09
C GLU A 238 -12.10 -8.77 18.16
N ASN A 239 -11.23 -9.70 17.77
CA ASN A 239 -9.78 -9.55 17.82
C ASN A 239 -9.11 -9.45 16.43
N ALA A 240 -9.86 -9.10 15.39
CA ALA A 240 -9.31 -8.90 14.06
C ALA A 240 -9.68 -7.52 13.50
N ILE A 241 -8.72 -6.85 12.88
CA ILE A 241 -8.89 -5.59 12.17
C ILE A 241 -8.26 -5.73 10.79
N VAL A 242 -9.04 -5.42 9.76
CA VAL A 242 -8.62 -5.59 8.36
C VAL A 242 -8.59 -4.23 7.67
N LEU A 243 -7.44 -3.90 7.10
CA LEU A 243 -7.28 -2.75 6.22
C LEU A 243 -7.58 -3.17 4.77
N ARG A 244 -8.43 -2.41 4.09
CA ARG A 244 -8.83 -2.61 2.70
C ARG A 244 -8.61 -1.33 1.92
N THR A 245 -7.76 -1.34 0.89
CA THR A 245 -7.54 -0.14 0.07
C THR A 245 -8.56 -0.04 -1.05
N CYS A 246 -9.02 1.19 -1.31
CA CYS A 246 -9.88 1.48 -2.45
C CYS A 246 -9.09 1.86 -3.71
N GLY A 247 -7.78 2.10 -3.58
CA GLY A 247 -6.91 2.58 -4.66
C GLY A 247 -6.25 1.48 -5.51
N LYS A 248 -6.72 0.24 -5.42
CA LYS A 248 -6.21 -0.89 -6.21
C LYS A 248 -7.34 -1.54 -6.99
N ALA A 249 -7.72 -2.78 -6.68
CA ALA A 249 -8.79 -3.49 -7.41
C ALA A 249 -10.14 -2.74 -7.43
N LEU A 250 -10.42 -1.87 -6.47
CA LEU A 250 -11.64 -1.05 -6.45
C LEU A 250 -11.57 0.21 -7.35
N GLY A 251 -10.44 0.51 -7.97
CA GLY A 251 -10.29 1.55 -8.98
C GLY A 251 -10.55 2.99 -8.53
N ALA A 252 -10.59 3.26 -7.21
CA ALA A 252 -10.93 4.56 -6.64
C ALA A 252 -9.80 5.11 -5.74
N GLU A 253 -10.11 5.99 -4.81
CA GLU A 253 -9.19 6.45 -3.76
C GLU A 253 -9.74 6.13 -2.38
N GLY A 254 -8.86 6.01 -1.40
CA GLY A 254 -9.22 5.79 -0.01
C GLY A 254 -8.81 4.45 0.54
N ALA A 255 -9.19 4.23 1.79
CA ALA A 255 -9.06 2.96 2.48
C ALA A 255 -10.14 2.81 3.55
N LEU A 256 -10.50 1.58 3.84
CA LEU A 256 -11.44 1.19 4.86
C LEU A 256 -10.70 0.41 5.95
N LEU A 257 -10.86 0.79 7.20
CA LEU A 257 -10.52 -0.02 8.36
C LEU A 257 -11.78 -0.72 8.84
N CYS A 258 -11.81 -2.04 8.69
CA CYS A 258 -12.93 -2.90 9.03
C CYS A 258 -12.63 -3.68 10.32
N GLY A 259 -13.56 -3.71 11.27
CA GLY A 259 -13.36 -4.41 12.53
C GLY A 259 -14.39 -4.04 13.60
N PRO A 260 -14.08 -4.28 14.89
CA PRO A 260 -14.99 -3.98 16.00
C PRO A 260 -15.33 -2.48 16.11
N GLN A 261 -16.53 -2.15 16.59
CA GLN A 261 -16.95 -0.76 16.80
C GLN A 261 -16.00 0.01 17.71
N ILE A 262 -15.47 -0.61 18.75
CA ILE A 262 -14.52 0.02 19.67
C ILE A 262 -13.24 0.49 18.98
N MET A 263 -12.77 -0.22 17.94
CA MET A 263 -11.64 0.19 17.09
C MET A 263 -11.96 1.53 16.42
N ARG A 264 -13.11 1.60 15.74
CA ARG A 264 -13.59 2.81 15.05
C ARG A 264 -13.69 4.00 16.00
N ASP A 265 -14.35 3.81 17.13
CA ASP A 265 -14.55 4.86 18.12
C ASP A 265 -13.23 5.36 18.71
N HIS A 266 -12.29 4.45 18.97
CA HIS A 266 -10.97 4.83 19.46
C HIS A 266 -10.17 5.61 18.40
N LEU A 267 -10.18 5.19 17.14
CA LEU A 267 -9.50 5.91 16.06
C LEU A 267 -10.08 7.30 15.81
N VAL A 268 -11.40 7.44 15.81
CA VAL A 268 -12.10 8.73 15.66
C VAL A 268 -11.67 9.71 16.77
N ASN A 269 -11.43 9.22 17.98
CA ASN A 269 -11.09 10.05 19.13
C ASN A 269 -9.59 10.24 19.38
N ARG A 270 -8.71 9.42 18.78
CA ARG A 270 -7.27 9.41 19.09
C ARG A 270 -6.34 9.43 17.89
N ALA A 271 -6.76 8.98 16.71
CA ALA A 271 -5.89 8.95 15.54
C ALA A 271 -5.63 10.35 15.01
N ARG A 272 -4.42 10.84 15.19
CA ARG A 272 -4.02 12.20 14.80
C ARG A 272 -4.20 12.44 13.31
N SER A 273 -3.86 11.46 12.47
CA SER A 273 -4.03 11.53 11.02
C SER A 273 -5.51 11.52 10.57
N PHE A 274 -6.44 11.12 11.43
CA PHE A 274 -7.87 11.26 11.20
C PHE A 274 -8.40 12.61 11.72
N ILE A 275 -8.04 12.99 12.95
CA ILE A 275 -8.55 14.18 13.64
C ILE A 275 -8.09 15.47 12.92
N PHE A 276 -6.81 15.55 12.53
CA PHE A 276 -6.16 16.77 12.05
C PHE A 276 -5.96 16.80 10.52
N SER A 277 -6.56 15.85 9.80
CA SER A 277 -6.52 15.77 8.35
C SER A 277 -7.85 16.19 7.73
N THR A 278 -7.81 16.84 6.58
CA THR A 278 -9.02 17.04 5.76
C THR A 278 -9.61 15.68 5.39
N ALA A 279 -10.91 15.55 5.48
CA ALA A 279 -11.62 14.34 5.12
C ALA A 279 -11.42 14.00 3.62
N PRO A 280 -11.49 12.72 3.25
CA PRO A 280 -11.56 12.32 1.84
C PRO A 280 -12.74 12.99 1.13
N SER A 281 -12.65 13.15 -0.19
CA SER A 281 -13.77 13.66 -0.98
C SER A 281 -15.02 12.78 -0.81
N PRO A 282 -16.19 13.36 -0.55
CA PRO A 282 -17.43 12.59 -0.52
C PRO A 282 -17.82 12.00 -1.88
N LEU A 283 -17.32 12.56 -3.00
CA LEU A 283 -17.47 11.94 -4.31
C LEU A 283 -16.70 10.61 -4.40
N MET A 284 -15.52 10.52 -3.78
CA MET A 284 -14.78 9.26 -3.72
C MET A 284 -15.50 8.23 -2.87
N ALA A 285 -16.16 8.64 -1.80
CA ALA A 285 -17.00 7.73 -1.03
C ALA A 285 -18.15 7.16 -1.89
N ALA A 286 -18.83 8.00 -2.68
CA ALA A 286 -19.86 7.55 -3.62
C ALA A 286 -19.29 6.62 -4.70
N CYS A 287 -18.10 6.90 -5.22
CA CYS A 287 -17.40 6.07 -6.19
C CYS A 287 -17.06 4.68 -5.60
N VAL A 288 -16.51 4.62 -4.39
CA VAL A 288 -16.17 3.35 -3.73
C VAL A 288 -17.42 2.51 -3.46
N ARG A 289 -18.55 3.13 -3.09
CA ARG A 289 -19.83 2.42 -2.94
C ARG A 289 -20.24 1.71 -4.22
N GLU A 290 -20.08 2.38 -5.38
CA GLU A 290 -20.34 1.74 -6.68
C GLU A 290 -19.33 0.64 -6.98
N ALA A 291 -18.05 0.83 -6.65
CA ALA A 291 -17.04 -0.21 -6.82
C ALA A 291 -17.39 -1.49 -6.04
N LEU A 292 -17.91 -1.37 -4.81
CA LEU A 292 -18.38 -2.53 -4.04
C LEU A 292 -19.55 -3.24 -4.74
N ARG A 293 -20.50 -2.49 -5.35
CA ARG A 293 -21.60 -3.09 -6.14
C ARG A 293 -21.08 -3.81 -7.38
N VAL A 294 -20.08 -3.24 -8.08
CA VAL A 294 -19.44 -3.91 -9.22
C VAL A 294 -18.85 -5.26 -8.82
N LEU A 295 -18.28 -5.39 -7.61
CA LEU A 295 -17.78 -6.69 -7.16
C LEU A 295 -18.86 -7.76 -7.02
N ASP A 296 -20.08 -7.37 -6.61
CA ASP A 296 -21.22 -8.29 -6.50
C ASP A 296 -21.84 -8.56 -7.87
N ASP A 297 -22.02 -7.53 -8.68
CA ASP A 297 -22.72 -7.61 -9.97
C ASP A 297 -21.91 -8.31 -11.06
N GLU A 298 -20.55 -8.19 -11.01
CA GLU A 298 -19.65 -8.64 -12.08
C GLU A 298 -18.59 -9.65 -11.56
N PRO A 299 -18.99 -10.79 -10.98
CA PRO A 299 -18.05 -11.79 -10.45
C PRO A 299 -17.11 -12.39 -11.52
N GLU A 300 -17.50 -12.31 -12.79
CA GLU A 300 -16.69 -12.75 -13.94
C GLU A 300 -15.38 -11.96 -14.08
N ARG A 301 -15.27 -10.73 -13.58
CA ARG A 301 -14.00 -10.00 -13.59
C ARG A 301 -12.94 -10.75 -12.77
N ARG A 302 -13.30 -11.25 -11.59
CA ARG A 302 -12.39 -12.06 -10.76
C ARG A 302 -12.02 -13.38 -11.43
N ALA A 303 -13.00 -14.05 -12.05
CA ALA A 303 -12.75 -15.28 -12.79
C ALA A 303 -11.79 -15.05 -13.96
N ARG A 304 -12.00 -13.98 -14.74
CA ARG A 304 -11.10 -13.59 -15.85
C ARG A 304 -9.70 -13.27 -15.36
N LEU A 305 -9.54 -12.59 -14.21
CA LEU A 305 -8.21 -12.30 -13.65
C LEU A 305 -7.54 -13.60 -13.18
N ALA A 306 -8.27 -14.52 -12.56
CA ALA A 306 -7.75 -15.83 -12.16
C ALA A 306 -7.25 -16.64 -13.37
N ASP A 307 -8.02 -16.67 -14.46
CA ASP A 307 -7.61 -17.32 -15.73
C ASP A 307 -6.37 -16.66 -16.32
N LEU A 308 -6.26 -15.33 -16.21
CA LEU A 308 -5.10 -14.59 -16.70
C LEU A 308 -3.86 -14.87 -15.86
N ILE A 309 -3.99 -15.00 -14.54
CA ILE A 309 -2.91 -15.39 -13.62
C ILE A 309 -2.39 -16.79 -14.00
N ALA A 310 -3.27 -17.77 -14.09
CA ALA A 310 -2.88 -19.14 -14.46
C ALA A 310 -2.17 -19.19 -15.82
N TYR A 311 -2.69 -18.45 -16.81
CA TYR A 311 -2.05 -18.35 -18.12
C TYR A 311 -0.65 -17.72 -18.06
N ALA A 312 -0.51 -16.63 -17.30
CA ALA A 312 0.78 -15.96 -17.16
C ALA A 312 1.82 -16.82 -16.41
N GLU A 313 1.41 -17.61 -15.43
CA GLU A 313 2.29 -18.56 -14.74
C GLU A 313 2.85 -19.65 -15.68
N GLU A 314 2.03 -20.11 -16.63
CA GLU A 314 2.48 -21.05 -17.65
C GLU A 314 3.44 -20.41 -18.66
N ALA A 315 3.11 -19.20 -19.13
CA ALA A 315 3.88 -18.50 -20.15
C ALA A 315 5.20 -17.93 -19.63
N LEU A 316 5.20 -17.33 -18.44
CA LEU A 316 6.35 -16.59 -17.88
C LEU A 316 7.18 -17.42 -16.88
N GLY A 317 6.60 -18.44 -16.27
CA GLY A 317 7.31 -19.31 -15.31
C GLY A 317 8.60 -19.93 -15.84
N PRO A 318 8.65 -20.47 -17.07
CA PRO A 318 9.87 -21.01 -17.67
C PRO A 318 10.99 -19.97 -17.82
N LEU A 319 10.67 -18.67 -17.77
CA LEU A 319 11.62 -17.55 -17.85
C LEU A 319 12.14 -17.10 -16.48
N GLY A 320 11.80 -17.83 -15.41
CA GLY A 320 12.21 -17.52 -14.04
C GLY A 320 11.28 -16.56 -13.28
N VAL A 321 10.12 -16.20 -13.86
CA VAL A 321 9.09 -15.46 -13.15
C VAL A 321 8.45 -16.35 -12.09
N THR A 322 8.36 -15.87 -10.86
CA THR A 322 7.81 -16.63 -9.74
C THR A 322 6.33 -16.92 -9.95
N ARG A 323 5.93 -18.17 -9.80
CA ARG A 323 4.52 -18.59 -9.76
C ARG A 323 3.98 -18.35 -8.35
N SER A 324 3.35 -17.21 -8.15
CA SER A 324 2.89 -16.78 -6.82
C SER A 324 1.44 -17.21 -6.50
N GLY A 325 0.69 -17.69 -7.49
CA GLY A 325 -0.75 -17.92 -7.39
C GLY A 325 -1.55 -16.62 -7.22
N SER A 326 -0.95 -15.48 -7.61
CA SER A 326 -1.56 -14.16 -7.48
C SER A 326 -1.25 -13.26 -8.69
N GLN A 327 -1.91 -12.12 -8.74
CA GLN A 327 -1.69 -11.10 -9.77
C GLN A 327 -0.35 -10.35 -9.63
N ILE A 328 0.49 -10.73 -8.69
CA ILE A 328 1.82 -10.14 -8.46
C ILE A 328 2.86 -11.22 -8.69
N MET A 329 3.64 -11.07 -9.75
CA MET A 329 4.60 -12.08 -10.18
C MET A 329 5.99 -11.45 -10.29
N PRO A 330 6.90 -11.66 -9.33
CA PRO A 330 8.24 -11.11 -9.41
C PRO A 330 9.16 -11.94 -10.31
N LEU A 331 10.02 -11.24 -11.06
CA LEU A 331 11.23 -11.79 -11.67
C LEU A 331 12.44 -11.21 -10.93
N VAL A 332 13.06 -12.01 -10.07
CA VAL A 332 14.23 -11.58 -9.27
C VAL A 332 15.45 -11.53 -10.18
N VAL A 333 16.05 -10.34 -10.30
CA VAL A 333 17.24 -10.07 -11.13
C VAL A 333 18.51 -9.95 -10.28
N GLY A 334 18.36 -9.47 -9.04
CA GLY A 334 19.42 -9.34 -8.05
C GLY A 334 20.02 -7.95 -7.97
N GLU A 335 20.79 -7.51 -8.98
CA GLU A 335 21.47 -6.22 -8.99
C GLU A 335 20.55 -5.06 -9.40
N ASP A 336 20.70 -3.90 -8.72
CA ASP A 336 19.91 -2.70 -9.00
C ASP A 336 20.08 -2.21 -10.45
N ALA A 337 21.32 -2.08 -10.91
CA ALA A 337 21.62 -1.57 -12.24
C ALA A 337 21.09 -2.49 -13.36
N ARG A 338 21.28 -3.80 -13.21
CA ARG A 338 20.77 -4.81 -14.17
C ARG A 338 19.24 -4.80 -14.20
N THR A 339 18.59 -4.70 -13.03
CA THR A 339 17.13 -4.64 -12.93
C THR A 339 16.59 -3.40 -13.64
N MET A 340 17.22 -2.24 -13.44
CA MET A 340 16.77 -0.99 -14.06
C MET A 340 17.02 -0.96 -15.56
N ALA A 341 18.14 -1.53 -16.02
CA ALA A 341 18.42 -1.67 -17.46
C ALA A 341 17.38 -2.56 -18.15
N LEU A 342 17.04 -3.70 -17.54
CA LEU A 342 16.00 -4.60 -18.06
C LEU A 342 14.62 -3.93 -18.09
N ALA A 343 14.24 -3.24 -17.02
CA ALA A 343 12.98 -2.49 -16.97
C ALA A 343 12.91 -1.40 -18.05
N GLN A 344 14.03 -0.72 -18.34
CA GLN A 344 14.11 0.29 -19.38
C GLN A 344 13.95 -0.33 -20.78
N ARG A 345 14.65 -1.42 -21.07
CA ARG A 345 14.52 -2.16 -22.35
C ARG A 345 13.07 -2.62 -22.59
N LEU A 346 12.42 -3.16 -21.56
CA LEU A 346 11.01 -3.59 -21.65
C LEU A 346 10.09 -2.41 -21.93
N ARG A 347 10.33 -1.26 -21.30
CA ARG A 347 9.54 -0.05 -21.56
C ARG A 347 9.72 0.41 -23.01
N GLU A 348 10.94 0.39 -23.54
CA GLU A 348 11.24 0.72 -24.95
C GLU A 348 10.57 -0.24 -25.91
N ALA A 349 10.39 -1.50 -25.51
CA ALA A 349 9.64 -2.52 -26.23
C ALA A 349 8.11 -2.43 -26.05
N GLY A 350 7.60 -1.43 -25.28
CA GLY A 350 6.18 -1.18 -25.13
C GLY A 350 5.51 -1.84 -23.92
N PHE A 351 6.29 -2.32 -22.92
CA PHE A 351 5.76 -2.91 -21.68
C PHE A 351 6.04 -2.01 -20.49
N ASP A 352 5.00 -1.51 -19.80
CA ASP A 352 5.18 -0.74 -18.56
C ASP A 352 5.40 -1.69 -17.38
N ILE A 353 6.63 -2.09 -17.15
CA ILE A 353 7.06 -2.91 -16.01
C ILE A 353 8.07 -2.13 -15.19
N ARG A 354 7.94 -2.18 -13.86
CA ARG A 354 8.78 -1.40 -12.94
C ARG A 354 9.86 -2.27 -12.29
N GLY A 355 11.10 -1.75 -12.28
CA GLY A 355 12.18 -2.31 -11.49
C GLY A 355 12.06 -1.89 -10.02
N ILE A 356 11.93 -2.87 -9.13
CA ILE A 356 11.87 -2.66 -7.68
C ILE A 356 13.25 -2.95 -7.09
N ARG A 357 13.71 -2.05 -6.21
CA ARG A 357 15.05 -2.07 -5.62
C ARG A 357 15.04 -1.55 -4.18
N PRO A 358 16.12 -1.71 -3.42
CA PRO A 358 16.19 -1.18 -2.06
C PRO A 358 15.83 0.31 -1.98
N PRO A 359 15.20 0.76 -0.88
CA PRO A 359 14.87 0.00 0.33
C PRO A 359 13.55 -0.78 0.26
N THR A 360 12.83 -0.80 -0.88
CA THR A 360 11.53 -1.48 -1.01
C THR A 360 11.66 -3.00 -0.89
N VAL A 361 12.79 -3.56 -1.33
CA VAL A 361 13.15 -4.98 -1.21
C VAL A 361 14.56 -5.08 -0.63
N PRO A 362 14.95 -6.22 -0.02
CA PRO A 362 16.31 -6.41 0.51
C PRO A 362 17.39 -6.22 -0.55
N ALA A 363 18.60 -5.83 -0.12
CA ALA A 363 19.74 -5.70 -1.01
C ALA A 363 20.08 -7.06 -1.68
N GLY A 364 20.38 -7.02 -2.99
CA GLY A 364 20.66 -8.23 -3.77
C GLY A 364 19.41 -8.97 -4.25
N THR A 365 18.21 -8.44 -4.00
CA THR A 365 16.94 -9.04 -4.43
C THR A 365 16.09 -8.11 -5.31
N SER A 366 16.75 -7.18 -6.00
CA SER A 366 16.07 -6.29 -6.94
C SER A 366 15.40 -7.09 -8.04
N ARG A 367 14.21 -6.68 -8.44
CA ARG A 367 13.32 -7.47 -9.28
C ARG A 367 12.48 -6.63 -10.21
N LEU A 368 12.02 -7.22 -11.30
CA LEU A 368 10.85 -6.73 -12.01
C LEU A 368 9.61 -7.21 -11.25
N ARG A 369 8.68 -6.30 -10.93
CA ARG A 369 7.38 -6.66 -10.39
C ARG A 369 6.35 -6.63 -11.51
N ILE A 370 6.00 -7.80 -12.01
CA ILE A 370 4.98 -7.96 -13.05
C ILE A 370 3.63 -8.01 -12.34
N SER A 371 2.78 -7.02 -12.61
CA SER A 371 1.41 -6.97 -12.14
C SER A 371 0.47 -7.35 -13.26
N LEU A 372 -0.47 -8.25 -12.97
CA LEU A 372 -1.53 -8.61 -13.91
C LEU A 372 -2.80 -7.84 -13.59
N THR A 373 -3.36 -7.23 -14.61
CA THR A 373 -4.62 -6.48 -14.52
C THR A 373 -5.53 -6.86 -15.69
N LEU A 374 -6.81 -6.59 -15.60
CA LEU A 374 -7.72 -6.77 -16.74
C LEU A 374 -7.57 -5.69 -17.83
N ASN A 375 -6.62 -4.77 -17.69
CA ASN A 375 -6.21 -3.84 -18.75
C ASN A 375 -5.38 -4.53 -19.84
N ILE A 376 -4.92 -5.77 -19.60
CA ILE A 376 -4.17 -6.59 -20.56
C ILE A 376 -4.88 -7.93 -20.79
N GLY A 377 -4.49 -8.63 -21.85
CA GLY A 377 -4.97 -9.97 -22.19
C GLY A 377 -3.82 -10.92 -22.50
N LYS A 378 -4.18 -12.16 -22.85
CA LYS A 378 -3.20 -13.22 -23.24
C LYS A 378 -2.22 -12.79 -24.32
N PRO A 379 -2.61 -12.06 -25.41
CA PRO A 379 -1.67 -11.63 -26.43
C PRO A 379 -0.54 -10.73 -25.89
N GLN A 380 -0.82 -9.86 -24.91
CA GLN A 380 0.21 -9.02 -24.30
C GLN A 380 1.15 -9.84 -23.40
N ILE A 381 0.65 -10.91 -22.77
CA ILE A 381 1.48 -11.85 -22.00
C ILE A 381 2.40 -12.64 -22.92
N ASP A 382 1.91 -13.13 -24.06
CA ASP A 382 2.72 -13.84 -25.05
C ASP A 382 3.82 -12.95 -25.63
N ALA A 383 3.48 -11.70 -25.97
CA ALA A 383 4.45 -10.72 -26.44
C ALA A 383 5.51 -10.41 -25.38
N LEU A 384 5.10 -10.28 -24.09
CA LEU A 384 6.03 -10.10 -22.98
C LEU A 384 6.94 -11.32 -22.81
N ALA A 385 6.40 -12.54 -22.88
CA ALA A 385 7.19 -13.78 -22.76
C ALA A 385 8.26 -13.88 -23.85
N THR A 386 7.88 -13.60 -25.10
CA THR A 386 8.81 -13.57 -26.24
C THR A 386 9.94 -12.55 -26.01
N THR A 387 9.58 -11.31 -25.67
CA THR A 387 10.56 -10.23 -25.45
C THR A 387 11.46 -10.51 -24.25
N LEU A 388 10.92 -11.05 -23.14
CA LEU A 388 11.73 -11.45 -21.98
C LEU A 388 12.71 -12.58 -22.34
N SER A 389 12.27 -13.56 -23.11
CA SER A 389 13.16 -14.65 -23.56
C SER A 389 14.37 -14.12 -24.34
N GLU A 390 14.15 -13.16 -25.24
CA GLU A 390 15.22 -12.50 -25.99
C GLU A 390 16.16 -11.66 -25.12
N PHE A 391 15.62 -11.03 -24.07
CA PHE A 391 16.40 -10.13 -23.22
C PHE A 391 17.17 -10.85 -22.11
N LEU A 392 16.76 -12.07 -21.76
CA LEU A 392 17.40 -12.91 -20.76
C LEU A 392 18.46 -13.90 -21.38
N ALA A 393 18.36 -14.17 -22.70
CA ALA A 393 19.36 -14.92 -23.44
C ALA A 393 20.68 -14.15 -23.54
#